data_473650b463be059313b02d865b85f63a
#
_entry.id   473650b463be059313b02d865b85f63a
#
_cell.length_a   1.000
_cell.length_b   1.000
_cell.length_c   1.000
_cell.angle_alpha   90.00
_cell.angle_beta   90.00
_cell.angle_gamma   90.00
#
_symmetry.space_group_name_H-M   'P 1'
#
loop_
_entity.id
_entity.type
_entity.pdbx_description
1 polymer ?
#
loop_
_entity_poly.entity_id
_entity_poly.type
_entity_poly.pdbx_seq_one_letter_code
_entity_poly.pdbx_strand_id
1 'polypeptide(L)'
;MTVYPKKMLPAKRIVSFEDKQTESRVHLPRYTVLQIKEIKLSPPGSLATLSLTDRDGAIYELETDLKYDVIVKNDNYIEDFFGFEDIHKKYPGITESRWQIISRGDLEAGMSTVECRLSIGDPIEIELKKDSRFETWFYNGKTLEFENGTLQRYK
;
A
#
# COMPACT_ATOMS: atom_id res chain seq x y z
N MET A 1 -8.37 -0.60 15.63
CA MET A 1 -7.12 0.07 15.20
C MET A 1 -7.23 0.42 13.73
N THR A 2 -7.09 1.68 13.41
CA THR A 2 -7.12 2.17 12.03
C THR A 2 -5.72 2.04 11.41
N VAL A 3 -5.65 1.47 10.22
CA VAL A 3 -4.40 1.19 9.51
C VAL A 3 -4.49 1.56 8.04
N TYR A 4 -3.35 1.78 7.41
CA TYR A 4 -3.23 2.16 6.01
C TYR A 4 -2.17 1.27 5.35
N PRO A 5 -2.52 0.45 4.34
CA PRO A 5 -1.52 -0.38 3.66
C PRO A 5 -0.38 0.45 3.08
N LYS A 6 0.85 0.06 3.34
CA LYS A 6 2.05 0.69 2.75
C LYS A 6 2.36 0.18 1.35
N LYS A 7 1.78 -0.94 0.97
CA LYS A 7 1.94 -1.58 -0.33
C LYS A 7 0.63 -2.24 -0.71
N MET A 8 0.46 -2.58 -1.97
CA MET A 8 -0.70 -3.38 -2.39
C MET A 8 -0.62 -4.76 -1.74
N LEU A 9 -1.67 -5.15 -1.04
CA LEU A 9 -1.73 -6.42 -0.32
C LEU A 9 -2.75 -7.35 -0.96
N PRO A 10 -2.35 -8.58 -1.30
CA PRO A 10 -3.32 -9.59 -1.72
C PRO A 10 -4.18 -9.99 -0.52
N ALA A 11 -5.48 -10.00 -0.69
CA ALA A 11 -6.44 -10.32 0.35
C ALA A 11 -7.64 -11.04 -0.24
N LYS A 12 -8.48 -11.61 0.61
CA LYS A 12 -9.77 -12.17 0.23
C LYS A 12 -10.88 -11.22 0.69
N ARG A 13 -11.75 -10.85 -0.22
CA ARG A 13 -12.97 -10.12 0.14
C ARG A 13 -14.05 -11.13 0.47
N ILE A 14 -14.65 -10.98 1.64
CA ILE A 14 -15.70 -11.86 2.13
C ILE A 14 -17.05 -11.18 1.95
N VAL A 15 -17.96 -11.84 1.23
CA VAL A 15 -19.33 -11.36 1.03
C VAL A 15 -20.28 -12.43 1.57
N SER A 16 -21.14 -12.03 2.50
CA SER A 16 -22.18 -12.90 3.06
C SER A 16 -23.54 -12.47 2.52
N PHE A 17 -24.27 -13.42 1.90
CA PHE A 17 -25.61 -13.20 1.40
C PHE A 17 -26.44 -14.47 1.63
N GLU A 18 -27.61 -14.33 2.27
CA GLU A 18 -28.54 -15.45 2.57
C GLU A 18 -27.85 -16.68 3.16
N ASP A 19 -27.07 -16.50 4.23
CA ASP A 19 -26.29 -17.54 4.93
C ASP A 19 -25.20 -18.20 4.07
N LYS A 20 -24.94 -17.67 2.88
CA LYS A 20 -23.82 -18.12 2.05
C LYS A 20 -22.69 -17.10 2.10
N GLN A 21 -21.48 -17.62 2.30
CA GLN A 21 -20.25 -16.83 2.23
C GLN A 21 -19.58 -17.06 0.89
N THR A 22 -19.25 -15.99 0.18
CA THR A 22 -18.44 -16.05 -1.03
C THR A 22 -17.13 -15.32 -0.79
N GLU A 23 -16.05 -15.82 -1.37
CA GLU A 23 -14.73 -15.24 -1.29
C GLU A 23 -14.25 -14.84 -2.69
N SER A 24 -13.63 -13.68 -2.79
CA SER A 24 -12.97 -13.26 -4.02
C SER A 24 -11.58 -12.73 -3.67
N ARG A 25 -10.59 -13.05 -4.50
CA ARG A 25 -9.24 -12.52 -4.34
C ARG A 25 -9.20 -11.11 -4.87
N VAL A 26 -8.67 -10.21 -4.04
CA VAL A 26 -8.52 -8.79 -4.35
C VAL A 26 -7.14 -8.31 -3.94
N HIS A 27 -6.74 -7.16 -4.44
CA HIS A 27 -5.56 -6.46 -3.94
C HIS A 27 -6.03 -5.20 -3.21
N LEU A 28 -5.69 -5.09 -1.93
CA LEU A 28 -5.98 -3.90 -1.15
C LEU A 28 -5.07 -2.76 -1.63
N PRO A 29 -5.66 -1.66 -2.13
CA PRO A 29 -4.87 -0.52 -2.58
C PRO A 29 -4.06 0.10 -1.44
N ARG A 30 -2.92 0.69 -1.79
CA ARG A 30 -2.12 1.47 -0.83
C ARG A 30 -2.96 2.57 -0.20
N TYR A 31 -2.69 2.84 1.07
CA TYR A 31 -3.28 3.95 1.82
C TYR A 31 -4.80 3.94 1.94
N THR A 32 -5.46 2.83 1.61
CA THR A 32 -6.89 2.66 1.91
C THR A 32 -7.11 2.69 3.42
N VAL A 33 -8.16 3.36 3.86
CA VAL A 33 -8.50 3.39 5.29
C VAL A 33 -9.12 2.06 5.69
N LEU A 34 -8.44 1.33 6.54
CA LEU A 34 -8.88 0.02 7.03
C LEU A 34 -8.88 -0.02 8.54
N GLN A 35 -9.74 -0.86 9.11
CA GLN A 35 -9.72 -1.16 10.53
C GLN A 35 -9.44 -2.64 10.74
N ILE A 36 -8.49 -2.94 11.59
CA ILE A 36 -8.27 -4.31 12.04
C ILE A 36 -9.39 -4.64 13.03
N LYS A 37 -10.19 -5.64 12.70
CA LYS A 37 -11.27 -6.13 13.55
C LYS A 37 -10.81 -7.26 14.45
N GLU A 38 -10.05 -8.17 13.91
CA GLU A 38 -9.71 -9.41 14.58
C GLU A 38 -8.44 -10.02 14.00
N ILE A 39 -7.68 -10.66 14.86
CA ILE A 39 -6.59 -11.55 14.45
C ILE A 39 -7.06 -12.96 14.73
N LYS A 40 -7.25 -13.75 13.68
CA LYS A 40 -7.79 -15.10 13.78
C LYS A 40 -6.69 -16.15 13.70
N LEU A 41 -6.83 -17.17 14.52
CA LEU A 41 -5.99 -18.37 14.50
C LEU A 41 -6.88 -19.60 14.45
N SER A 42 -6.78 -20.37 13.39
CA SER A 42 -7.57 -21.60 13.27
C SER A 42 -6.98 -22.51 12.21
N PRO A 43 -6.60 -23.75 12.51
CA PRO A 43 -6.52 -24.38 13.83
C PRO A 43 -5.31 -23.88 14.67
N PRO A 44 -5.19 -24.29 15.95
CA PRO A 44 -4.05 -23.90 16.79
C PRO A 44 -2.70 -24.23 16.12
N GLY A 45 -1.75 -23.29 16.16
CA GLY A 45 -0.46 -23.41 15.49
C GLY A 45 -0.47 -23.01 14.02
N SER A 46 -1.63 -22.63 13.45
CA SER A 46 -1.77 -22.11 12.10
C SER A 46 -1.21 -20.71 11.95
N LEU A 47 -0.98 -20.32 10.70
CA LEU A 47 -0.65 -18.94 10.36
C LEU A 47 -1.84 -18.03 10.70
N ALA A 48 -1.55 -16.84 11.20
CA ALA A 48 -2.59 -15.90 11.58
C ALA A 48 -3.25 -15.25 10.36
N THR A 49 -4.53 -14.93 10.48
CA THR A 49 -5.30 -14.18 9.48
C THR A 49 -5.80 -12.90 10.11
N LEU A 50 -5.56 -11.77 9.44
CA LEU A 50 -6.09 -10.47 9.86
C LEU A 50 -7.45 -10.25 9.20
N SER A 51 -8.47 -9.94 10.01
CA SER A 51 -9.77 -9.52 9.52
C SER A 51 -9.83 -7.99 9.54
N LEU A 52 -10.09 -7.39 8.37
CA LEU A 52 -10.08 -5.96 8.15
C LEU A 52 -11.43 -5.50 7.61
N THR A 53 -11.82 -4.26 7.92
CA THR A 53 -12.98 -3.64 7.29
C THR A 53 -12.61 -2.29 6.72
N ASP A 54 -13.21 -1.92 5.59
CA ASP A 54 -13.11 -0.59 5.03
C ASP A 54 -14.25 0.33 5.54
N ARG A 55 -14.30 1.57 5.02
CA ARG A 55 -15.30 2.55 5.40
C ARG A 55 -16.73 2.15 5.03
N ASP A 56 -16.88 1.34 4.00
CA ASP A 56 -18.18 0.88 3.50
C ASP A 56 -18.64 -0.40 4.18
N GLY A 57 -17.85 -0.93 5.12
CA GLY A 57 -18.14 -2.15 5.86
C GLY A 57 -17.77 -3.43 5.14
N ALA A 58 -17.09 -3.35 4.00
CA ALA A 58 -16.57 -4.54 3.32
C ALA A 58 -15.53 -5.24 4.19
N ILE A 59 -15.59 -6.56 4.23
CA ILE A 59 -14.72 -7.40 5.06
C ILE A 59 -13.64 -8.02 4.17
N TYR A 60 -12.40 -7.93 4.63
CA TYR A 60 -11.25 -8.52 3.96
C TYR A 60 -10.48 -9.41 4.93
N GLU A 61 -9.97 -10.52 4.43
CA GLU A 61 -9.07 -11.39 5.17
C GLU A 61 -7.68 -11.38 4.51
N LEU A 62 -6.68 -11.05 5.29
CA LEU A 62 -5.28 -11.06 4.90
C LEU A 62 -4.59 -12.23 5.58
N GLU A 63 -4.13 -13.22 4.82
CA GLU A 63 -3.32 -14.30 5.35
C GLU A 63 -1.88 -13.81 5.59
N THR A 64 -1.35 -14.11 6.76
CA THR A 64 0.02 -13.78 7.11
C THR A 64 0.92 -15.01 6.97
N ASP A 65 2.20 -14.80 6.88
CA ASP A 65 3.22 -15.86 6.86
C ASP A 65 3.79 -16.15 8.27
N LEU A 66 3.21 -15.53 9.30
CA LEU A 66 3.63 -15.70 10.69
C LEU A 66 2.58 -16.37 11.56
N LYS A 67 3.06 -17.12 12.54
CA LYS A 67 2.18 -17.69 13.56
C LYS A 67 1.62 -16.59 14.45
N TYR A 68 0.42 -16.81 14.94
CA TYR A 68 -0.31 -15.86 15.78
C TYR A 68 0.51 -15.33 16.97
N ASP A 69 1.21 -16.22 17.68
CA ASP A 69 2.01 -15.82 18.84
C ASP A 69 3.15 -14.87 18.49
N VAL A 70 3.71 -14.97 17.29
CA VAL A 70 4.74 -14.05 16.79
C VAL A 70 4.14 -12.67 16.50
N ILE A 71 2.96 -12.61 15.90
CA ILE A 71 2.27 -11.35 15.59
C ILE A 71 1.89 -10.61 16.87
N VAL A 72 1.33 -11.30 17.85
CA VAL A 72 0.89 -10.68 19.11
C VAL A 72 2.07 -10.16 19.94
N LYS A 73 3.23 -10.81 19.85
CA LYS A 73 4.44 -10.42 20.58
C LYS A 73 5.32 -9.42 19.86
N ASN A 74 5.12 -9.23 18.57
CA ASN A 74 5.97 -8.39 17.73
C ASN A 74 5.14 -7.35 17.00
N ASP A 75 4.97 -6.18 17.60
CA ASP A 75 4.23 -5.06 17.04
C ASP A 75 4.82 -4.59 15.69
N ASN A 76 6.12 -4.77 15.48
CA ASN A 76 6.80 -4.34 14.26
C ASN A 76 6.30 -5.05 13.00
N TYR A 77 5.74 -6.27 13.14
CA TYR A 77 5.22 -7.02 11.99
C TYR A 77 4.07 -6.30 11.29
N ILE A 78 3.15 -5.75 12.07
CA ILE A 78 2.02 -4.98 11.51
C ILE A 78 2.55 -3.71 10.84
N GLU A 79 3.56 -3.08 11.42
CA GLU A 79 4.20 -1.87 10.87
C GLU A 79 4.89 -2.10 9.53
N ASP A 80 5.32 -3.32 9.22
CA ASP A 80 5.91 -3.64 7.91
C ASP A 80 4.88 -3.55 6.77
N PHE A 81 3.61 -3.81 7.06
CA PHE A 81 2.53 -3.82 6.08
C PHE A 81 1.66 -2.57 6.14
N PHE A 82 1.52 -1.96 7.31
CA PHE A 82 0.58 -0.87 7.55
C PHE A 82 1.23 0.34 8.21
N GLY A 83 0.83 1.53 7.77
CA GLY A 83 1.06 2.76 8.50
C GLY A 83 -0.13 3.06 9.42
N PHE A 84 0.13 3.85 10.45
CA PHE A 84 -0.88 4.27 11.43
C PHE A 84 -1.30 5.73 11.26
N GLU A 85 -0.61 6.48 10.40
CA GLU A 85 -0.90 7.87 10.09
C GLU A 85 -1.65 7.99 8.75
N ASP A 86 -2.59 8.93 8.69
CA ASP A 86 -3.27 9.25 7.44
C ASP A 86 -2.35 10.04 6.53
N ILE A 87 -1.74 9.37 5.57
CA ILE A 87 -0.81 9.95 4.62
C ILE A 87 -1.47 11.06 3.78
N HIS A 88 -2.79 11.01 3.58
CA HIS A 88 -3.52 12.04 2.84
C HIS A 88 -3.46 13.40 3.55
N LYS A 89 -3.48 13.39 4.88
CA LYS A 89 -3.35 14.61 5.70
C LYS A 89 -1.95 15.16 5.68
N LYS A 90 -0.94 14.30 5.53
CA LYS A 90 0.47 14.70 5.46
C LYS A 90 0.78 15.45 4.15
N TYR A 91 0.09 15.13 3.06
CA TYR A 91 0.30 15.72 1.74
C TYR A 91 -0.99 16.30 1.18
N PRO A 92 -1.48 17.42 1.75
CA PRO A 92 -2.79 17.99 1.36
C PRO A 92 -2.82 18.54 -0.07
N GLY A 93 -1.66 18.78 -0.69
CA GLY A 93 -1.57 19.28 -2.07
C GLY A 93 -1.76 18.22 -3.15
N ILE A 94 -1.79 16.94 -2.79
CA ILE A 94 -2.02 15.86 -3.76
C ILE A 94 -3.50 15.72 -4.03
N THR A 95 -3.90 15.78 -5.31
CA THR A 95 -5.31 15.67 -5.71
C THR A 95 -5.86 14.26 -5.54
N GLU A 96 -7.17 14.12 -5.45
CA GLU A 96 -7.82 12.81 -5.34
C GLU A 96 -7.52 11.91 -6.55
N SER A 97 -7.53 12.47 -7.76
CA SER A 97 -7.19 11.70 -8.96
C SER A 97 -5.75 11.19 -8.93
N ARG A 98 -4.83 11.98 -8.37
CA ARG A 98 -3.43 11.57 -8.21
C ARG A 98 -3.29 10.50 -7.13
N TRP A 99 -4.04 10.59 -6.03
CA TRP A 99 -4.08 9.55 -5.01
C TRP A 99 -4.56 8.20 -5.54
N GLN A 100 -5.52 8.21 -6.48
CA GLN A 100 -5.97 6.97 -7.13
C GLN A 100 -4.84 6.30 -7.91
N ILE A 101 -4.03 7.07 -8.60
CA ILE A 101 -2.86 6.56 -9.33
C ILE A 101 -1.82 5.99 -8.35
N ILE A 102 -1.50 6.75 -7.31
CA ILE A 102 -0.55 6.34 -6.25
C ILE A 102 -1.01 5.06 -5.55
N SER A 103 -2.29 4.96 -5.21
CA SER A 103 -2.83 3.80 -4.50
C SER A 103 -2.71 2.49 -5.30
N ARG A 104 -2.71 2.57 -6.62
CA ARG A 104 -2.52 1.43 -7.51
C ARG A 104 -1.04 1.09 -7.77
N GLY A 105 -0.12 1.95 -7.32
CA GLY A 105 1.29 1.79 -7.65
C GLY A 105 1.63 2.15 -9.09
N ASP A 106 0.81 2.99 -9.73
CA ASP A 106 0.99 3.44 -11.11
C ASP A 106 1.77 4.75 -11.17
N LEU A 107 2.15 5.13 -12.37
CA LEU A 107 2.85 6.38 -12.68
C LEU A 107 2.12 7.15 -13.77
N GLU A 108 2.26 8.46 -13.73
CA GLU A 108 1.72 9.35 -14.76
C GLU A 108 2.70 10.50 -14.96
N ALA A 109 2.91 10.90 -16.20
CA ALA A 109 3.72 12.09 -16.51
C ALA A 109 3.11 13.32 -15.80
N GLY A 110 3.95 14.16 -15.24
CA GLY A 110 3.54 15.30 -14.43
C GLY A 110 3.56 15.04 -12.92
N MET A 111 3.76 13.80 -12.50
CA MET A 111 3.92 13.48 -11.08
C MET A 111 5.18 14.11 -10.49
N SER A 112 5.10 14.57 -9.23
CA SER A 112 6.27 15.03 -8.49
C SER A 112 7.14 13.85 -8.02
N THR A 113 8.36 14.15 -7.57
CA THR A 113 9.24 13.15 -6.96
C THR A 113 8.61 12.51 -5.74
N VAL A 114 7.92 13.29 -4.90
CA VAL A 114 7.21 12.79 -3.73
C VAL A 114 6.09 11.82 -4.14
N GLU A 115 5.29 12.19 -5.11
CA GLU A 115 4.20 11.35 -5.62
C GLU A 115 4.72 10.03 -6.19
N CYS A 116 5.82 10.06 -6.93
CA CYS A 116 6.44 8.84 -7.45
C CYS A 116 6.96 7.93 -6.34
N ARG A 117 7.57 8.50 -5.29
CA ARG A 117 8.00 7.71 -4.11
C ARG A 117 6.83 7.08 -3.36
N LEU A 118 5.75 7.81 -3.20
CA LEU A 118 4.54 7.27 -2.57
C LEU A 118 3.95 6.13 -3.40
N SER A 119 4.05 6.21 -4.73
CA SER A 119 3.49 5.19 -5.61
C SER A 119 4.34 3.92 -5.68
N ILE A 120 5.64 4.05 -5.95
CA ILE A 120 6.51 2.88 -6.25
C ILE A 120 7.70 2.73 -5.32
N GLY A 121 7.82 3.60 -4.30
CA GLY A 121 8.90 3.54 -3.32
C GLY A 121 10.18 4.27 -3.76
N ASP A 122 11.24 4.08 -2.99
CA ASP A 122 12.52 4.72 -3.26
C ASP A 122 13.28 4.05 -4.40
N PRO A 123 13.98 4.82 -5.25
CA PRO A 123 14.82 4.24 -6.29
C PRO A 123 16.08 3.59 -5.69
N ILE A 124 16.68 2.68 -6.45
CA ILE A 124 17.97 2.07 -6.11
C ILE A 124 19.10 3.11 -6.25
N GLU A 125 19.01 3.94 -7.28
CA GLU A 125 20.02 4.94 -7.61
C GLU A 125 19.37 6.17 -8.22
N ILE A 126 19.94 7.34 -7.97
CA ILE A 126 19.54 8.62 -8.56
C ILE A 126 20.75 9.24 -9.24
N GLU A 127 20.61 9.59 -10.52
CA GLU A 127 21.60 10.32 -11.29
C GLU A 127 21.12 11.75 -11.51
N LEU A 128 21.97 12.74 -11.15
CA LEU A 128 21.66 14.16 -11.29
C LEU A 128 22.50 14.77 -12.42
N LYS A 129 21.88 15.62 -13.25
CA LYS A 129 22.55 16.33 -14.35
C LYS A 129 22.15 17.81 -14.36
N LYS A 130 23.05 18.67 -14.87
CA LYS A 130 22.81 20.12 -15.05
C LYS A 130 22.32 20.81 -13.78
N ASP A 131 23.12 20.79 -12.71
CA ASP A 131 22.81 21.39 -11.41
C ASP A 131 21.49 20.89 -10.81
N SER A 132 21.23 19.59 -10.93
CA SER A 132 20.04 18.92 -10.41
C SER A 132 18.73 19.29 -11.13
N ARG A 133 18.81 19.95 -12.29
CA ARG A 133 17.63 20.22 -13.11
C ARG A 133 17.02 18.93 -13.65
N PHE A 134 17.88 17.97 -14.05
CA PHE A 134 17.46 16.67 -14.53
C PHE A 134 17.85 15.58 -13.54
N GLU A 135 16.91 14.70 -13.23
CA GLU A 135 17.13 13.52 -12.40
C GLU A 135 16.69 12.29 -13.16
N THR A 136 17.49 11.24 -13.07
CA THR A 136 17.10 9.91 -13.54
C THR A 136 17.09 8.96 -12.35
N TRP A 137 15.96 8.33 -12.09
CA TRP A 137 15.78 7.37 -11.02
C TRP A 137 15.77 5.96 -11.58
N PHE A 138 16.57 5.10 -10.99
CA PHE A 138 16.71 3.71 -11.42
C PHE A 138 16.07 2.77 -10.41
N TYR A 139 15.18 1.93 -10.91
CA TYR A 139 14.55 0.83 -10.19
C TYR A 139 14.89 -0.49 -10.89
N ASN A 140 14.57 -1.61 -10.25
CA ASN A 140 14.69 -2.90 -10.91
C ASN A 140 13.70 -2.99 -12.08
N GLY A 141 14.24 -2.93 -13.32
CA GLY A 141 13.43 -3.01 -14.54
C GLY A 141 12.64 -1.76 -14.91
N LYS A 142 12.89 -0.64 -14.23
CA LYS A 142 12.17 0.61 -14.48
C LYS A 142 13.09 1.82 -14.31
N THR A 143 12.92 2.81 -15.17
CA THR A 143 13.66 4.07 -15.13
C THR A 143 12.69 5.25 -15.22
N LEU A 144 12.86 6.25 -14.36
CA LEU A 144 12.08 7.48 -14.34
C LEU A 144 12.97 8.67 -14.67
N GLU A 145 12.52 9.56 -15.55
CA GLU A 145 13.23 10.78 -15.93
C GLU A 145 12.43 12.01 -15.49
N PHE A 146 13.07 12.86 -14.68
CA PHE A 146 12.48 14.10 -14.13
C PHE A 146 13.17 15.34 -14.69
N GLU A 147 12.41 16.40 -14.90
CA GLU A 147 12.91 17.75 -15.14
C GLU A 147 12.26 18.70 -14.13
N ASN A 148 13.11 19.43 -13.39
CA ASN A 148 12.67 20.34 -12.30
C ASN A 148 11.70 19.67 -11.32
N GLY A 149 11.97 18.41 -10.95
CA GLY A 149 11.16 17.67 -10.00
C GLY A 149 9.83 17.13 -10.52
N THR A 150 9.62 17.18 -11.83
CA THR A 150 8.39 16.71 -12.49
C THR A 150 8.71 15.55 -13.43
N LEU A 151 7.98 14.44 -13.29
CA LEU A 151 8.15 13.25 -14.11
C LEU A 151 7.81 13.55 -15.59
N GLN A 152 8.77 13.35 -16.47
CA GLN A 152 8.60 13.54 -17.90
C GLN A 152 8.32 12.23 -18.64
N ARG A 153 9.09 11.20 -18.30
CA ARG A 153 9.02 9.88 -18.95
C ARG A 153 9.36 8.78 -17.95
N TYR A 154 8.83 7.61 -18.21
CA TYR A 154 9.19 6.39 -17.49
C TYR A 154 9.12 5.19 -18.44
N LYS A 155 9.95 4.20 -18.15
CA LYS A 155 10.03 2.98 -18.97
C LYS A 155 9.92 1.74 -18.10
#